data_91636fe421ff7bdbf8b9bea686102a6b
#
_entry.id   91636fe421ff7bdbf8b9bea686102a6b
#
_cell.length_a   1.000
_cell.length_b   1.000
_cell.length_c   1.000
_cell.angle_alpha   90.00
_cell.angle_beta   90.00
_cell.angle_gamma   90.00
#
_symmetry.space_group_name_H-M   'P 1'
#
loop_
_entity.id
_entity.type
_entity.pdbx_description
1 polymer ?
#
loop_
_entity_poly.entity_id
_entity_poly.type
_entity_poly.pdbx_seq_one_letter_code
_entity_poly.pdbx_strand_id
1 'polypeptide(L)'
;MEITLKRDGLKLYGLLEGTTTIKNDTIAILMHGFKGNLGYDDSKILYALSHHLNQQGIPTLRFDFDGTGHSDGEFKDMTVFSEILDGMKIIDYAHTTMQAKKIYLIGHSQGGVVASMLAAYYRDIITKLVLLAPAATLKDDALKGICQGSQYDPNHIPGTVDVHGFTVGGDYFRTVQLLPIYEIAQHYSGPTLLIHGLADNVVSLEASKKYNVIMPNSELHLIPEEGHMFNGSRRQEILELVANFLKN
;
A
#
# COMPACT_ATOMS: atom_id res chain seq x y z
N MET A 1 12.48 -12.99 -9.37
CA MET A 1 13.33 -13.67 -8.35
C MET A 1 12.56 -13.64 -7.05
N GLU A 2 12.35 -14.80 -6.41
CA GLU A 2 11.68 -14.88 -5.11
C GLU A 2 12.58 -14.34 -4.00
N ILE A 3 11.99 -13.58 -3.11
CA ILE A 3 12.64 -13.02 -1.92
C ILE A 3 11.88 -13.50 -0.69
N THR A 4 12.60 -13.97 0.31
CA THR A 4 12.04 -14.32 1.62
C THR A 4 12.78 -13.54 2.70
N LEU A 5 12.03 -12.75 3.47
CA LEU A 5 12.54 -12.03 4.62
C LEU A 5 11.92 -12.58 5.90
N LYS A 6 12.56 -12.37 7.04
CA LYS A 6 12.01 -12.74 8.35
C LYS A 6 11.75 -11.50 9.19
N ARG A 7 10.53 -11.39 9.72
CA ARG A 7 10.12 -10.41 10.72
C ARG A 7 9.50 -11.16 11.92
N ASP A 8 10.10 -11.07 13.07
CA ASP A 8 9.62 -11.69 14.33
C ASP A 8 9.26 -13.17 14.20
N GLY A 9 10.06 -13.91 13.41
CA GLY A 9 9.86 -15.34 13.16
C GLY A 9 8.94 -15.67 11.97
N LEU A 10 8.12 -14.72 11.49
CA LEU A 10 7.29 -14.89 10.30
C LEU A 10 8.10 -14.70 9.03
N LYS A 11 7.84 -15.52 8.01
CA LYS A 11 8.38 -15.36 6.66
C LYS A 11 7.48 -14.41 5.87
N LEU A 12 8.08 -13.38 5.30
CA LEU A 12 7.46 -12.49 4.32
C LEU A 12 7.93 -12.93 2.93
N TYR A 13 6.98 -13.24 2.06
CA TYR A 13 7.23 -13.64 0.68
C TYR A 13 7.15 -12.43 -0.25
N GLY A 14 8.08 -12.33 -1.18
CA GLY A 14 8.09 -11.26 -2.18
C GLY A 14 8.68 -11.69 -3.52
N LEU A 15 8.43 -10.88 -4.53
CA LEU A 15 8.96 -11.03 -5.89
C LEU A 15 9.75 -9.79 -6.29
N LEU A 16 11.06 -9.98 -6.53
CA LEU A 16 11.93 -8.99 -7.13
C LEU A 16 11.95 -9.20 -8.64
N GLU A 17 11.55 -8.19 -9.40
CA GLU A 17 11.37 -8.27 -10.85
C GLU A 17 12.08 -7.10 -11.56
N GLY A 18 12.32 -7.24 -12.89
CA GLY A 18 13.00 -6.22 -13.69
C GLY A 18 14.52 -6.18 -13.49
N THR A 19 15.08 -7.15 -12.77
CA THR A 19 16.51 -7.28 -12.51
C THR A 19 16.92 -8.74 -12.32
N THR A 20 18.19 -9.03 -12.59
CA THR A 20 18.80 -10.35 -12.33
C THR A 20 19.74 -10.33 -11.13
N THR A 21 19.90 -9.18 -10.48
CA THR A 21 20.81 -8.98 -9.35
C THR A 21 20.04 -8.44 -8.13
N ILE A 22 20.51 -8.79 -6.93
CA ILE A 22 19.91 -8.25 -5.69
C ILE A 22 20.28 -6.77 -5.52
N LYS A 23 21.52 -6.38 -5.86
CA LYS A 23 21.95 -4.98 -5.74
C LYS A 23 21.39 -4.14 -6.88
N ASN A 24 20.65 -3.09 -6.53
CA ASN A 24 20.04 -2.17 -7.47
C ASN A 24 20.07 -0.75 -6.92
N ASP A 25 20.51 0.21 -7.74
CA ASP A 25 20.52 1.62 -7.34
C ASP A 25 19.10 2.20 -7.17
N THR A 26 18.12 1.64 -7.86
CA THR A 26 16.71 2.09 -7.82
C THR A 26 15.79 0.89 -7.63
N ILE A 27 14.78 1.02 -6.79
CA ILE A 27 13.74 0.01 -6.58
C ILE A 27 12.39 0.68 -6.30
N ALA A 28 11.32 0.15 -6.87
CA ALA A 28 9.94 0.47 -6.49
C ALA A 28 9.37 -0.66 -5.64
N ILE A 29 8.94 -0.36 -4.43
CA ILE A 29 8.29 -1.30 -3.50
C ILE A 29 6.78 -1.11 -3.60
N LEU A 30 6.05 -2.17 -3.89
CA LEU A 30 4.60 -2.15 -4.12
C LEU A 30 3.86 -2.85 -2.97
N MET A 31 2.88 -2.17 -2.39
CA MET A 31 2.12 -2.57 -1.19
C MET A 31 0.64 -2.73 -1.52
N HIS A 32 0.09 -3.93 -1.29
CA HIS A 32 -1.29 -4.26 -1.59
C HIS A 32 -2.28 -3.77 -0.51
N GLY A 33 -3.57 -3.76 -0.86
CA GLY A 33 -4.64 -3.39 0.06
C GLY A 33 -5.20 -4.54 0.89
N PHE A 34 -6.16 -4.22 1.74
CA PHE A 34 -6.90 -5.14 2.60
C PHE A 34 -7.47 -6.33 1.81
N LYS A 35 -7.33 -7.54 2.31
CA LYS A 35 -7.69 -8.81 1.66
C LYS A 35 -6.96 -9.06 0.33
N GLY A 36 -5.91 -8.29 0.05
CA GLY A 36 -5.12 -8.42 -1.16
C GLY A 36 -3.94 -9.37 -1.02
N ASN A 37 -3.09 -9.32 -2.02
CA ASN A 37 -1.80 -9.97 -2.10
C ASN A 37 -0.91 -9.20 -3.06
N LEU A 38 0.33 -9.60 -3.25
CA LEU A 38 1.30 -8.93 -4.13
C LEU A 38 0.84 -8.82 -5.61
N GLY A 39 -0.26 -9.50 -5.99
CA GLY A 39 -0.76 -9.56 -7.37
C GLY A 39 -0.07 -10.68 -8.16
N TYR A 40 -0.78 -11.78 -8.39
CA TYR A 40 -0.24 -12.95 -9.07
C TYR A 40 -0.61 -13.00 -10.56
N ASP A 41 -1.51 -12.15 -11.01
CA ASP A 41 -2.00 -12.11 -12.38
C ASP A 41 -2.35 -10.69 -12.84
N ASP A 42 -2.55 -10.54 -14.14
CA ASP A 42 -2.81 -9.26 -14.80
C ASP A 42 -4.12 -8.56 -14.38
N SER A 43 -5.03 -9.23 -13.70
CA SER A 43 -6.23 -8.56 -13.15
C SER A 43 -5.90 -7.57 -12.04
N LYS A 44 -4.72 -7.70 -11.41
CA LYS A 44 -4.29 -6.89 -10.27
C LYS A 44 -3.48 -5.69 -10.70
N ILE A 45 -3.81 -4.51 -10.17
CA ILE A 45 -3.11 -3.26 -10.52
C ILE A 45 -1.62 -3.31 -10.16
N LEU A 46 -1.25 -3.93 -9.03
CA LEU A 46 0.16 -4.02 -8.63
C LEU A 46 0.97 -4.92 -9.57
N TYR A 47 0.37 -6.00 -10.09
CA TYR A 47 1.01 -6.83 -11.11
C TYR A 47 1.27 -6.01 -12.38
N ALA A 48 0.24 -5.34 -12.90
CA ALA A 48 0.36 -4.54 -14.11
C ALA A 48 1.37 -3.39 -13.95
N LEU A 49 1.37 -2.71 -12.81
CA LEU A 49 2.36 -1.67 -12.48
C LEU A 49 3.77 -2.24 -12.46
N SER A 50 3.99 -3.38 -11.80
CA SER A 50 5.30 -4.04 -11.79
C SER A 50 5.80 -4.32 -13.20
N HIS A 51 4.97 -4.97 -14.02
CA HIS A 51 5.34 -5.28 -15.40
C HIS A 51 5.62 -4.03 -16.23
N HIS A 52 4.77 -3.01 -16.12
CA HIS A 52 4.97 -1.76 -16.87
C HIS A 52 6.25 -1.04 -16.43
N LEU A 53 6.49 -0.91 -15.11
CA LEU A 53 7.71 -0.28 -14.59
C LEU A 53 8.97 -1.03 -14.98
N ASN A 54 8.94 -2.37 -14.95
CA ASN A 54 10.07 -3.20 -15.39
C ASN A 54 10.42 -2.97 -16.87
N GLN A 55 9.42 -2.83 -17.76
CA GLN A 55 9.62 -2.48 -19.15
C GLN A 55 10.23 -1.07 -19.33
N GLN A 56 10.01 -0.20 -18.34
CA GLN A 56 10.58 1.14 -18.31
C GLN A 56 11.95 1.21 -17.59
N GLY A 57 12.53 0.06 -17.22
CA GLY A 57 13.83 -0.05 -16.57
C GLY A 57 13.83 0.27 -15.07
N ILE A 58 12.66 0.27 -14.41
CA ILE A 58 12.53 0.44 -12.97
C ILE A 58 12.24 -0.93 -12.34
N PRO A 59 13.21 -1.54 -11.63
CA PRO A 59 13.00 -2.79 -10.91
C PRO A 59 11.94 -2.63 -9.81
N THR A 60 11.18 -3.70 -9.55
CA THR A 60 10.11 -3.69 -8.58
C THR A 60 10.25 -4.81 -7.56
N LEU A 61 9.86 -4.54 -6.31
CA LEU A 61 9.71 -5.51 -5.25
C LEU A 61 8.25 -5.48 -4.78
N ARG A 62 7.51 -6.53 -5.10
CA ARG A 62 6.16 -6.79 -4.60
C ARG A 62 6.24 -7.83 -3.51
N PHE A 63 5.45 -7.70 -2.46
CA PHE A 63 5.44 -8.66 -1.36
C PHE A 63 4.04 -8.83 -0.77
N ASP A 64 3.82 -9.97 -0.14
CA ASP A 64 2.63 -10.25 0.66
C ASP A 64 2.88 -9.80 2.10
N PHE A 65 1.94 -9.06 2.68
CA PHE A 65 1.93 -8.77 4.12
C PHE A 65 1.68 -10.05 4.93
N ASP A 66 2.00 -10.03 6.22
CA ASP A 66 1.71 -11.13 7.13
C ASP A 66 0.23 -11.55 7.05
N GLY A 67 -0.02 -12.85 7.10
CA GLY A 67 -1.37 -13.41 6.99
C GLY A 67 -1.99 -13.36 5.60
N THR A 68 -1.24 -12.97 4.56
CA THR A 68 -1.74 -12.90 3.18
C THR A 68 -0.84 -13.66 2.20
N GLY A 69 -1.41 -14.07 1.07
CA GLY A 69 -0.69 -14.71 -0.03
C GLY A 69 0.17 -15.89 0.39
N HIS A 70 1.49 -15.80 0.17
CA HIS A 70 2.48 -16.82 0.56
C HIS A 70 3.31 -16.44 1.79
N SER A 71 3.02 -15.31 2.43
CA SER A 71 3.62 -14.95 3.72
C SER A 71 3.02 -15.76 4.86
N ASP A 72 3.83 -15.98 5.91
CA ASP A 72 3.36 -16.65 7.13
C ASP A 72 2.35 -15.78 7.89
N GLY A 73 1.68 -16.36 8.88
CA GLY A 73 0.66 -15.72 9.70
C GLY A 73 -0.76 -16.10 9.27
N GLU A 74 -1.74 -15.60 10.00
CA GLU A 74 -3.16 -15.78 9.67
C GLU A 74 -3.80 -14.40 9.47
N PHE A 75 -4.64 -14.28 8.45
CA PHE A 75 -5.29 -13.00 8.10
C PHE A 75 -6.05 -12.37 9.29
N LYS A 76 -6.61 -13.19 10.17
CA LYS A 76 -7.30 -12.70 11.38
C LYS A 76 -6.40 -11.99 12.38
N ASP A 77 -5.08 -12.27 12.34
CA ASP A 77 -4.10 -11.71 13.28
C ASP A 77 -3.41 -10.45 12.70
N MET A 78 -3.63 -10.16 11.41
CA MET A 78 -3.11 -8.99 10.73
C MET A 78 -3.71 -7.70 11.29
N THR A 79 -2.88 -6.67 11.38
CA THR A 79 -3.26 -5.28 11.68
C THR A 79 -2.53 -4.33 10.76
N VAL A 80 -3.01 -3.08 10.63
CA VAL A 80 -2.24 -2.06 9.89
C VAL A 80 -0.86 -1.81 10.52
N PHE A 81 -0.72 -2.00 11.84
CA PHE A 81 0.59 -1.92 12.50
C PHE A 81 1.51 -3.06 12.10
N SER A 82 1.02 -4.30 11.99
CA SER A 82 1.85 -5.42 11.52
C SER A 82 2.28 -5.21 10.06
N GLU A 83 1.40 -4.70 9.20
CA GLU A 83 1.75 -4.33 7.82
C GLU A 83 2.81 -3.21 7.75
N ILE A 84 2.76 -2.23 8.67
CA ILE A 84 3.81 -1.20 8.78
C ILE A 84 5.14 -1.84 9.17
N LEU A 85 5.17 -2.78 10.12
CA LEU A 85 6.40 -3.49 10.50
C LEU A 85 6.96 -4.34 9.35
N ASP A 86 6.09 -4.98 8.58
CA ASP A 86 6.48 -5.70 7.36
C ASP A 86 7.12 -4.74 6.35
N GLY A 87 6.47 -3.61 6.08
CA GLY A 87 6.98 -2.59 5.19
C GLY A 87 8.32 -2.01 5.64
N MET A 88 8.52 -1.78 6.95
CA MET A 88 9.81 -1.38 7.51
C MET A 88 10.88 -2.42 7.18
N LYS A 89 10.59 -3.71 7.38
CA LYS A 89 11.54 -4.79 7.08
C LYS A 89 11.92 -4.84 5.60
N ILE A 90 10.95 -4.58 4.72
CA ILE A 90 11.17 -4.55 3.27
C ILE A 90 12.02 -3.33 2.87
N ILE A 91 11.74 -2.15 3.44
CA ILE A 91 12.53 -0.93 3.19
C ILE A 91 13.97 -1.11 3.68
N ASP A 92 14.16 -1.64 4.89
CA ASP A 92 15.48 -1.91 5.44
C ASP A 92 16.27 -2.88 4.54
N TYR A 93 15.63 -3.92 4.01
CA TYR A 93 16.24 -4.84 3.05
C TYR A 93 16.64 -4.12 1.76
N ALA A 94 15.75 -3.30 1.19
CA ALA A 94 16.04 -2.54 -0.01
C ALA A 94 17.21 -1.57 0.20
N HIS A 95 17.25 -0.88 1.34
CA HIS A 95 18.29 0.09 1.65
C HIS A 95 19.64 -0.58 1.99
N THR A 96 19.64 -1.59 2.87
CA THR A 96 20.88 -2.17 3.40
C THR A 96 21.43 -3.32 2.55
N THR A 97 20.57 -4.24 2.10
CA THR A 97 20.99 -5.44 1.35
C THR A 97 21.05 -5.18 -0.13
N MET A 98 20.00 -4.57 -0.70
CA MET A 98 19.99 -4.21 -2.12
C MET A 98 20.88 -2.98 -2.40
N GLN A 99 21.21 -2.19 -1.39
CA GLN A 99 21.99 -0.94 -1.48
C GLN A 99 21.33 0.10 -2.41
N ALA A 100 19.99 0.10 -2.41
CA ALA A 100 19.23 1.04 -3.22
C ALA A 100 19.40 2.47 -2.73
N LYS A 101 19.74 3.38 -3.65
CA LYS A 101 19.89 4.83 -3.41
C LYS A 101 18.60 5.59 -3.65
N LYS A 102 17.73 5.04 -4.52
CA LYS A 102 16.41 5.57 -4.84
C LYS A 102 15.37 4.50 -4.52
N ILE A 103 14.57 4.73 -3.49
CA ILE A 103 13.49 3.84 -3.08
C ILE A 103 12.17 4.58 -3.31
N TYR A 104 11.31 4.00 -4.14
CA TYR A 104 9.96 4.47 -4.40
C TYR A 104 8.97 3.58 -3.67
N LEU A 105 7.98 4.18 -3.00
CA LEU A 105 6.87 3.44 -2.42
C LEU A 105 5.62 3.63 -3.28
N ILE A 106 4.92 2.53 -3.57
CA ILE A 106 3.65 2.52 -4.28
C ILE A 106 2.66 1.73 -3.43
N GLY A 107 1.60 2.38 -2.96
CA GLY A 107 0.59 1.72 -2.13
C GLY A 107 -0.80 1.83 -2.73
N HIS A 108 -1.54 0.71 -2.76
CA HIS A 108 -2.94 0.67 -3.17
C HIS A 108 -3.85 0.46 -1.96
N SER A 109 -4.93 1.26 -1.86
CA SER A 109 -5.94 1.10 -0.82
C SER A 109 -5.32 1.16 0.60
N GLN A 110 -5.49 0.15 1.47
CA GLN A 110 -4.83 0.06 2.77
C GLN A 110 -3.31 0.10 2.66
N GLY A 111 -2.72 -0.55 1.64
CA GLY A 111 -1.28 -0.43 1.35
C GLY A 111 -0.84 1.01 1.06
N GLY A 112 -1.76 1.86 0.57
CA GLY A 112 -1.53 3.31 0.45
C GLY A 112 -1.43 4.01 1.81
N VAL A 113 -2.22 3.59 2.80
CA VAL A 113 -2.08 4.08 4.18
C VAL A 113 -0.73 3.68 4.75
N VAL A 114 -0.36 2.40 4.63
CA VAL A 114 0.93 1.88 5.08
C VAL A 114 2.09 2.63 4.40
N ALA A 115 2.05 2.76 3.06
CA ALA A 115 3.08 3.46 2.29
C ALA A 115 3.22 4.93 2.70
N SER A 116 2.12 5.63 2.97
CA SER A 116 2.15 7.05 3.38
C SER A 116 2.80 7.25 4.75
N MET A 117 2.52 6.37 5.71
CA MET A 117 3.13 6.41 7.03
C MET A 117 4.62 6.01 6.98
N LEU A 118 4.94 4.98 6.20
CA LEU A 118 6.33 4.55 5.99
C LEU A 118 7.17 5.62 5.29
N ALA A 119 6.61 6.34 4.32
CA ALA A 119 7.30 7.46 3.68
C ALA A 119 7.67 8.55 4.70
N ALA A 120 6.81 8.81 5.68
CA ALA A 120 7.11 9.76 6.75
C ALA A 120 8.17 9.25 7.74
N TYR A 121 8.12 7.96 8.12
CA TYR A 121 9.12 7.36 9.00
C TYR A 121 10.52 7.28 8.35
N TYR A 122 10.57 7.05 7.04
CA TYR A 122 11.81 6.94 6.24
C TYR A 122 11.98 8.12 5.27
N ARG A 123 11.58 9.33 5.69
CA ARG A 123 11.54 10.53 4.83
C ARG A 123 12.89 10.96 4.24
N ASP A 124 13.98 10.50 4.80
CA ASP A 124 15.35 10.70 4.35
C ASP A 124 15.84 9.60 3.38
N ILE A 125 15.10 8.51 3.28
CA ILE A 125 15.41 7.34 2.44
C ILE A 125 14.45 7.23 1.24
N ILE A 126 13.15 7.49 1.48
CA ILE A 126 12.14 7.37 0.44
C ILE A 126 12.21 8.56 -0.52
N THR A 127 12.47 8.26 -1.78
CA THR A 127 12.67 9.28 -2.82
C THR A 127 11.34 9.80 -3.39
N LYS A 128 10.37 8.89 -3.63
CA LYS A 128 9.03 9.23 -4.16
C LYS A 128 7.96 8.31 -3.60
N LEU A 129 6.73 8.83 -3.54
CA LEU A 129 5.56 8.12 -3.04
C LEU A 129 4.44 8.15 -4.09
N VAL A 130 3.80 7.02 -4.32
CA VAL A 130 2.59 6.89 -5.16
C VAL A 130 1.48 6.26 -4.32
N LEU A 131 0.33 6.93 -4.25
CA LEU A 131 -0.84 6.49 -3.51
C LEU A 131 -2.02 6.28 -4.47
N LEU A 132 -2.45 5.04 -4.62
CA LEU A 132 -3.57 4.63 -5.46
C LEU A 132 -4.80 4.40 -4.57
N ALA A 133 -5.78 5.30 -4.62
CA ALA A 133 -7.00 5.26 -3.80
C ALA A 133 -6.71 4.91 -2.33
N PRO A 134 -5.82 5.67 -1.62
CA PRO A 134 -5.39 5.34 -0.26
C PRO A 134 -6.57 5.32 0.70
N ALA A 135 -6.77 4.20 1.41
CA ALA A 135 -7.97 3.94 2.21
C ALA A 135 -7.93 4.59 3.61
N ALA A 136 -7.56 5.87 3.70
CA ALA A 136 -7.43 6.54 5.00
C ALA A 136 -8.77 6.81 5.73
N THR A 137 -9.90 6.54 5.07
CA THR A 137 -11.22 6.50 5.72
C THR A 137 -11.40 5.34 6.69
N LEU A 138 -10.51 4.31 6.63
CA LEU A 138 -10.58 3.11 7.48
C LEU A 138 -10.66 3.43 8.99
N LYS A 139 -10.01 4.52 9.44
CA LYS A 139 -10.10 4.98 10.83
C LYS A 139 -11.49 5.49 11.18
N ASP A 140 -12.05 6.36 10.32
CA ASP A 140 -13.38 6.93 10.54
C ASP A 140 -14.46 5.84 10.45
N ASP A 141 -14.29 4.86 9.56
CA ASP A 141 -15.17 3.71 9.42
C ASP A 141 -15.09 2.81 10.66
N ALA A 142 -13.89 2.54 11.18
CA ALA A 142 -13.70 1.76 12.38
C ALA A 142 -14.31 2.45 13.62
N LEU A 143 -14.23 3.77 13.73
CA LEU A 143 -14.88 4.55 14.79
C LEU A 143 -16.42 4.49 14.71
N LYS A 144 -16.97 4.27 13.52
CA LYS A 144 -18.41 4.06 13.28
C LYS A 144 -18.84 2.60 13.43
N GLY A 145 -17.90 1.66 13.61
CA GLY A 145 -18.17 0.22 13.66
C GLY A 145 -18.49 -0.36 12.28
N ILE A 146 -17.86 0.14 11.23
CA ILE A 146 -18.08 -0.30 9.85
C ILE A 146 -16.75 -0.77 9.24
N CYS A 147 -16.79 -1.88 8.49
CA CYS A 147 -15.67 -2.31 7.66
C CYS A 147 -16.23 -2.88 6.35
N GLN A 148 -16.03 -2.17 5.24
CA GLN A 148 -16.54 -2.55 3.91
C GLN A 148 -18.03 -2.95 3.93
N GLY A 149 -18.86 -2.29 4.74
CA GLY A 149 -20.30 -2.59 4.89
C GLY A 149 -20.66 -3.60 5.97
N SER A 150 -19.72 -4.42 6.46
CA SER A 150 -19.90 -5.23 7.67
C SER A 150 -19.94 -4.34 8.91
N GLN A 151 -20.83 -4.64 9.87
CA GLN A 151 -21.06 -3.81 11.06
C GLN A 151 -20.66 -4.55 12.34
N TYR A 152 -20.17 -3.80 13.32
CA TYR A 152 -19.86 -4.26 14.67
C TYR A 152 -20.05 -3.11 15.67
N ASP A 153 -20.12 -3.42 16.97
CA ASP A 153 -20.15 -2.36 18.01
C ASP A 153 -18.74 -1.78 18.21
N PRO A 154 -18.51 -0.50 17.85
CA PRO A 154 -17.17 0.10 17.96
C PRO A 154 -16.72 0.34 19.41
N ASN A 155 -17.63 0.29 20.39
CA ASN A 155 -17.32 0.43 21.81
C ASN A 155 -17.09 -0.93 22.50
N HIS A 156 -17.61 -2.02 21.92
CA HIS A 156 -17.48 -3.40 22.41
C HIS A 156 -17.04 -4.32 21.28
N ILE A 157 -15.83 -4.05 20.73
CA ILE A 157 -15.29 -4.75 19.58
C ILE A 157 -15.15 -6.25 19.89
N PRO A 158 -15.79 -7.14 19.12
CA PRO A 158 -15.71 -8.58 19.34
C PRO A 158 -14.29 -9.11 19.07
N GLY A 159 -14.02 -10.37 19.43
CA GLY A 159 -12.74 -11.02 19.14
C GLY A 159 -12.44 -11.11 17.65
N THR A 160 -13.50 -11.32 16.84
CA THR A 160 -13.42 -11.33 15.36
C THR A 160 -14.69 -10.76 14.74
N VAL A 161 -14.56 -10.23 13.52
CA VAL A 161 -15.66 -9.77 12.67
C VAL A 161 -15.55 -10.46 11.31
N ASP A 162 -16.66 -10.98 10.79
CA ASP A 162 -16.70 -11.42 9.39
C ASP A 162 -16.85 -10.21 8.46
N VAL A 163 -15.93 -10.10 7.51
CA VAL A 163 -15.96 -9.08 6.47
C VAL A 163 -16.00 -9.77 5.10
N HIS A 164 -17.21 -10.08 4.65
CA HIS A 164 -17.46 -10.77 3.38
C HIS A 164 -16.68 -12.10 3.26
N GLY A 165 -16.80 -12.97 4.24
CA GLY A 165 -16.17 -14.29 4.30
C GLY A 165 -14.69 -14.29 4.77
N PHE A 166 -14.14 -13.12 5.11
CA PHE A 166 -12.84 -13.00 5.76
C PHE A 166 -13.03 -12.79 7.27
N THR A 167 -12.43 -13.64 8.07
CA THR A 167 -12.37 -13.44 9.51
C THR A 167 -11.31 -12.39 9.84
N VAL A 168 -11.71 -11.24 10.36
CA VAL A 168 -10.82 -10.13 10.77
C VAL A 168 -10.78 -10.07 12.28
N GLY A 169 -9.59 -10.04 12.87
CA GLY A 169 -9.42 -9.96 14.32
C GLY A 169 -9.86 -8.63 14.91
N GLY A 170 -10.36 -8.66 16.15
CA GLY A 170 -10.77 -7.45 16.85
C GLY A 170 -9.64 -6.44 17.05
N ASP A 171 -8.39 -6.91 17.10
CA ASP A 171 -7.23 -6.04 17.28
C ASP A 171 -6.96 -5.15 16.05
N TYR A 172 -7.32 -5.62 14.84
CA TYR A 172 -7.34 -4.76 13.66
C TYR A 172 -8.16 -3.50 13.93
N PHE A 173 -9.40 -3.65 14.36
CA PHE A 173 -10.32 -2.52 14.60
C PHE A 173 -9.89 -1.65 15.76
N ARG A 174 -9.43 -2.25 16.88
CA ARG A 174 -8.93 -1.51 18.05
C ARG A 174 -7.75 -0.61 17.70
N THR A 175 -6.81 -1.14 16.91
CA THR A 175 -5.60 -0.41 16.54
C THR A 175 -5.89 0.66 15.48
N VAL A 176 -6.76 0.36 14.51
CA VAL A 176 -7.15 1.32 13.46
C VAL A 176 -7.87 2.55 14.02
N GLN A 177 -8.73 2.40 15.05
CA GLN A 177 -9.38 3.54 15.70
C GLN A 177 -8.39 4.57 16.25
N LEU A 178 -7.19 4.14 16.62
CA LEU A 178 -6.14 4.97 17.20
C LEU A 178 -5.06 5.39 16.19
N LEU A 179 -5.13 4.91 14.94
CA LEU A 179 -4.07 5.10 13.98
C LEU A 179 -3.94 6.58 13.55
N PRO A 180 -2.78 7.24 13.78
CA PRO A 180 -2.57 8.64 13.42
C PRO A 180 -2.15 8.79 11.96
N ILE A 181 -3.02 8.43 11.00
CA ILE A 181 -2.69 8.30 9.57
C ILE A 181 -2.17 9.62 8.99
N TYR A 182 -2.99 10.64 9.01
CA TYR A 182 -2.66 11.94 8.41
C TYR A 182 -1.65 12.70 9.23
N GLU A 183 -1.71 12.55 10.56
CA GLU A 183 -0.78 13.17 11.50
C GLU A 183 0.66 12.69 11.28
N ILE A 184 0.85 11.45 10.85
CA ILE A 184 2.15 10.91 10.45
C ILE A 184 2.48 11.28 9.01
N ALA A 185 1.58 11.00 8.07
CA ALA A 185 1.85 11.18 6.64
C ALA A 185 2.26 12.61 6.26
N GLN A 186 1.73 13.64 6.96
CA GLN A 186 2.10 15.06 6.73
C GLN A 186 3.59 15.37 6.91
N HIS A 187 4.35 14.50 7.59
CA HIS A 187 5.79 14.67 7.78
C HIS A 187 6.63 14.23 6.60
N TYR A 188 6.02 13.62 5.57
CA TYR A 188 6.70 13.35 4.31
C TYR A 188 6.55 14.55 3.38
N SER A 189 7.67 15.16 3.00
CA SER A 189 7.74 16.31 2.11
C SER A 189 8.29 16.00 0.71
N GLY A 190 8.60 14.72 0.44
CA GLY A 190 9.06 14.28 -0.87
C GLY A 190 7.93 14.32 -1.92
N PRO A 191 8.29 14.20 -3.23
CA PRO A 191 7.31 14.17 -4.30
C PRO A 191 6.30 13.03 -4.12
N THR A 192 5.01 13.36 -4.22
CA THR A 192 3.91 12.42 -4.02
C THR A 192 2.90 12.50 -5.16
N LEU A 193 2.60 11.35 -5.77
CA LEU A 193 1.53 11.21 -6.76
C LEU A 193 0.33 10.51 -6.11
N LEU A 194 -0.83 11.16 -6.14
CA LEU A 194 -2.11 10.61 -5.72
C LEU A 194 -2.97 10.32 -6.95
N ILE A 195 -3.50 9.13 -7.06
CA ILE A 195 -4.44 8.73 -8.13
C ILE A 195 -5.71 8.18 -7.49
N HIS A 196 -6.88 8.68 -7.91
CA HIS A 196 -8.17 8.21 -7.40
C HIS A 196 -9.19 8.11 -8.54
N GLY A 197 -9.89 6.99 -8.61
CA GLY A 197 -10.95 6.79 -9.58
C GLY A 197 -12.24 7.48 -9.15
N LEU A 198 -12.89 8.23 -10.05
CA LEU A 198 -14.14 8.93 -9.72
C LEU A 198 -15.35 8.00 -9.54
N ALA A 199 -15.25 6.74 -10.01
CA ALA A 199 -16.26 5.71 -9.79
C ALA A 199 -15.88 4.78 -8.61
N ASP A 200 -14.92 5.16 -7.76
CA ASP A 200 -14.57 4.40 -6.56
C ASP A 200 -15.71 4.42 -5.55
N ASN A 201 -16.28 3.25 -5.29
CA ASN A 201 -17.37 3.04 -4.34
C ASN A 201 -16.92 2.32 -3.04
N VAL A 202 -15.60 2.13 -2.88
CA VAL A 202 -14.98 1.46 -1.72
C VAL A 202 -14.32 2.48 -0.80
N VAL A 203 -13.53 3.38 -1.37
CA VAL A 203 -12.82 4.43 -0.63
C VAL A 203 -13.29 5.79 -1.11
N SER A 204 -13.72 6.63 -0.16
CA SER A 204 -14.14 8.00 -0.48
C SER A 204 -12.98 8.82 -1.04
N LEU A 205 -13.25 9.58 -2.11
CA LEU A 205 -12.32 10.53 -2.70
C LEU A 205 -11.77 11.55 -1.68
N GLU A 206 -12.53 11.84 -0.62
CA GLU A 206 -12.11 12.77 0.44
C GLU A 206 -10.80 12.33 1.12
N ALA A 207 -10.51 11.02 1.15
CA ALA A 207 -9.23 10.52 1.64
C ALA A 207 -8.05 11.06 0.82
N SER A 208 -8.09 10.94 -0.50
CA SER A 208 -7.05 11.46 -1.38
C SER A 208 -6.96 12.97 -1.38
N LYS A 209 -8.09 13.67 -1.35
CA LYS A 209 -8.11 15.13 -1.23
C LYS A 209 -7.43 15.61 0.06
N LYS A 210 -7.68 14.93 1.19
CA LYS A 210 -7.05 15.26 2.47
C LYS A 210 -5.54 15.03 2.43
N TYR A 211 -5.07 13.92 1.85
CA TYR A 211 -3.65 13.72 1.61
C TYR A 211 -3.04 14.86 0.77
N ASN A 212 -3.70 15.24 -0.32
CA ASN A 212 -3.22 16.30 -1.21
C ASN A 212 -3.11 17.66 -0.50
N VAL A 213 -3.98 17.92 0.49
CA VAL A 213 -3.92 19.16 1.29
C VAL A 213 -2.76 19.15 2.27
N ILE A 214 -2.48 18.00 2.92
CA ILE A 214 -1.48 17.92 4.00
C ILE A 214 -0.07 17.62 3.50
N MET A 215 0.09 17.11 2.28
CA MET A 215 1.38 16.76 1.69
C MET A 215 1.82 17.86 0.71
N PRO A 216 2.84 18.67 1.06
CA PRO A 216 3.13 19.92 0.34
C PRO A 216 3.61 19.75 -1.10
N ASN A 217 4.21 18.60 -1.43
CA ASN A 217 4.73 18.27 -2.76
C ASN A 217 3.91 17.17 -3.43
N SER A 218 2.59 17.19 -3.25
CA SER A 218 1.70 16.20 -3.85
C SER A 218 0.93 16.76 -5.04
N GLU A 219 0.65 15.88 -5.99
CA GLU A 219 -0.29 16.11 -7.10
C GLU A 219 -1.39 15.04 -7.08
N LEU A 220 -2.65 15.45 -7.29
CA LEU A 220 -3.81 14.56 -7.30
C LEU A 220 -4.40 14.44 -8.70
N HIS A 221 -4.39 13.23 -9.24
CA HIS A 221 -5.02 12.88 -10.50
C HIS A 221 -6.34 12.12 -10.26
N LEU A 222 -7.42 12.68 -10.77
CA LEU A 222 -8.76 12.09 -10.73
C LEU A 222 -9.06 11.41 -12.05
N ILE A 223 -9.30 10.09 -12.02
CA ILE A 223 -9.50 9.30 -13.23
C ILE A 223 -11.00 9.04 -13.43
N PRO A 224 -11.61 9.66 -14.46
CA PRO A 224 -13.02 9.43 -14.78
C PRO A 224 -13.30 7.94 -15.05
N GLU A 225 -14.47 7.47 -14.64
CA GLU A 225 -14.99 6.12 -14.89
C GLU A 225 -14.21 4.97 -14.23
N GLU A 226 -13.02 5.23 -13.62
CA GLU A 226 -12.27 4.21 -12.90
C GLU A 226 -12.82 4.00 -11.48
N GLY A 227 -12.86 2.72 -11.10
CA GLY A 227 -13.22 2.28 -9.74
C GLY A 227 -12.00 2.02 -8.87
N HIS A 228 -12.26 1.46 -7.68
CA HIS A 228 -11.24 1.20 -6.67
C HIS A 228 -10.08 0.31 -7.14
N MET A 229 -10.38 -0.68 -7.97
CA MET A 229 -9.41 -1.70 -8.39
C MET A 229 -8.57 -1.30 -9.60
N PHE A 230 -8.83 -0.15 -10.22
CA PHE A 230 -8.12 0.34 -11.41
C PHE A 230 -8.01 -0.72 -12.52
N ASN A 231 -9.10 -1.40 -12.79
CA ASN A 231 -9.20 -2.47 -13.81
C ASN A 231 -10.09 -2.10 -15.00
N GLY A 232 -10.46 -0.84 -15.11
CA GLY A 232 -11.27 -0.29 -16.19
C GLY A 232 -10.46 0.09 -17.43
N SER A 233 -11.10 0.85 -18.32
CA SER A 233 -10.55 1.24 -19.62
C SER A 233 -9.38 2.26 -19.53
N ARG A 234 -9.27 2.96 -18.42
CA ARG A 234 -8.23 3.98 -18.19
C ARG A 234 -6.98 3.43 -17.49
N ARG A 235 -6.91 2.11 -17.30
CA ARG A 235 -5.79 1.45 -16.60
C ARG A 235 -4.44 1.79 -17.21
N GLN A 236 -4.32 1.77 -18.55
CA GLN A 236 -3.07 2.09 -19.23
C GLN A 236 -2.60 3.53 -18.93
N GLU A 237 -3.50 4.48 -18.88
CA GLU A 237 -3.19 5.87 -18.49
C GLU A 237 -2.61 5.94 -17.07
N ILE A 238 -3.13 5.16 -16.13
CA ILE A 238 -2.62 5.11 -14.75
C ILE A 238 -1.21 4.55 -14.72
N LEU A 239 -0.94 3.48 -15.47
CA LEU A 239 0.41 2.89 -15.56
C LEU A 239 1.42 3.91 -16.09
N GLU A 240 1.04 4.67 -17.13
CA GLU A 240 1.84 5.73 -17.74
C GLU A 240 2.09 6.90 -16.78
N LEU A 241 1.05 7.35 -16.06
CA LEU A 241 1.18 8.42 -15.05
C LEU A 241 2.19 8.04 -13.99
N VAL A 242 2.09 6.83 -13.43
CA VAL A 242 3.04 6.34 -12.41
C VAL A 242 4.46 6.26 -12.98
N ALA A 243 4.64 5.66 -14.15
CA ALA A 243 5.97 5.50 -14.76
C ALA A 243 6.63 6.86 -15.07
N ASN A 244 5.87 7.82 -15.61
CA ASN A 244 6.36 9.15 -15.92
C ASN A 244 6.73 9.92 -14.64
N PHE A 245 5.89 9.84 -13.60
CA PHE A 245 6.18 10.44 -12.31
C PHE A 245 7.47 9.90 -11.69
N LEU A 246 7.71 8.59 -11.76
CA LEU A 246 8.91 7.99 -11.16
C LEU A 246 10.20 8.31 -11.92
N LYS A 247 10.13 8.55 -13.23
CA LYS A 247 11.30 8.88 -14.07
C LYS A 247 11.78 10.33 -13.95
N ASN A 248 10.87 11.28 -13.76
CA ASN A 248 11.16 12.72 -13.63
C ASN A 248 11.65 13.06 -12.21
#